data_b2b79327a1366db42544e6e98fdb0bdb
#
_entry.id   b2b79327a1366db42544e6e98fdb0bdb
#
_cell.length_a   1.000
_cell.length_b   1.000
_cell.length_c   1.000
_cell.angle_alpha   90.00
_cell.angle_beta   90.00
_cell.angle_gamma   90.00
#
_symmetry.space_group_name_H-M   'P 1'
#
loop_
_entity.id
_entity.type
_entity.pdbx_description
1 polymer ?
#
loop_
_entity_poly.entity_id
_entity_poly.type
_entity_poly.pdbx_seq_one_letter_code
_entity_poly.pdbx_strand_id
1 'polypeptide(L)'
;METGNNEGRRLTVHQDGVPCYDIVYRSSFADLGRELTALGYAGRQFCIVTDDHVGPLYAEQVCKALAEICPEVPVCTIEAGRDRKDTDLVETIIRFLADEQIDRNGLLIALGGTRVADAAGSAAAGFQGGTGYIRIPTSLTAQTDLSFGDRAGGDAGAGKNTSEPACMPLLVYINVSVLETLDDSRYCSGFAGIMQIGLIRDEAFYVWLLENMYEILSREAETMQVMLRRSNEIRNEILNRGAGVEEGRMLLRLGHTIGRAVGKYSGSRLTRGECLALGCVAAAYISWKKEMISMDEYYEIRAMFVPFGLRISEDRLDEKEILKLTGIDNEDESGRPRFVLLRGIGQAVPDETVTKEEILAAIHEIHYVEDGE
;
A
#
# COMPACT_ATOMS: atom_id res chain seq x y z
N MET A 1 -35.66 -9.50 -1.54
CA MET A 1 -35.62 -8.09 -1.15
C MET A 1 -34.31 -7.80 -0.44
N GLU A 2 -33.21 -7.58 -1.19
CA GLU A 2 -31.86 -7.26 -0.66
C GLU A 2 -31.21 -6.20 -1.53
N THR A 3 -31.88 -5.08 -1.73
CA THR A 3 -31.34 -3.97 -2.55
C THR A 3 -30.80 -2.81 -1.70
N GLY A 4 -30.73 -2.94 -0.37
CA GLY A 4 -30.45 -1.84 0.54
C GLY A 4 -29.03 -1.75 1.11
N ASN A 5 -28.11 -2.71 0.86
CA ASN A 5 -26.82 -2.75 1.58
C ASN A 5 -25.58 -2.87 0.65
N ASN A 6 -25.73 -2.64 -0.65
CA ASN A 6 -24.62 -2.82 -1.60
C ASN A 6 -23.77 -1.56 -1.80
N GLU A 7 -24.33 -0.36 -1.57
CA GLU A 7 -23.60 0.92 -1.74
C GLU A 7 -22.44 1.07 -0.73
N GLY A 8 -22.57 0.49 0.47
CA GLY A 8 -21.51 0.50 1.49
C GLY A 8 -20.33 -0.45 1.25
N ARG A 9 -20.40 -1.34 0.24
CA ARG A 9 -19.41 -2.41 0.02
C ARG A 9 -18.63 -2.27 -1.28
N ARG A 10 -18.73 -1.13 -1.97
CA ARG A 10 -18.05 -0.84 -3.24
C ARG A 10 -17.56 0.60 -3.27
N LEU A 11 -16.39 0.82 -3.83
CA LEU A 11 -15.80 2.13 -4.12
C LEU A 11 -15.36 2.15 -5.58
N THR A 12 -15.87 3.09 -6.36
CA THR A 12 -15.34 3.33 -7.71
C THR A 12 -14.14 4.27 -7.63
N VAL A 13 -13.02 3.81 -8.13
CA VAL A 13 -11.78 4.59 -8.23
C VAL A 13 -11.84 5.45 -9.49
N HIS A 14 -11.50 6.72 -9.32
CA HIS A 14 -11.45 7.69 -10.41
C HIS A 14 -10.00 8.15 -10.63
N GLN A 15 -9.70 8.49 -11.88
CA GLN A 15 -8.48 9.22 -12.23
C GLN A 15 -8.88 10.39 -13.13
N ASP A 16 -8.52 11.60 -12.74
CA ASP A 16 -8.92 12.84 -13.43
C ASP A 16 -10.45 12.95 -13.66
N GLY A 17 -11.23 12.48 -12.68
CA GLY A 17 -12.69 12.47 -12.71
C GLY A 17 -13.30 11.35 -13.57
N VAL A 18 -12.50 10.51 -14.21
CA VAL A 18 -12.96 9.38 -15.02
C VAL A 18 -12.97 8.11 -14.17
N PRO A 19 -14.06 7.32 -14.12
CA PRO A 19 -14.09 6.05 -13.42
C PRO A 19 -13.16 5.04 -14.11
N CYS A 20 -12.32 4.36 -13.32
CA CYS A 20 -11.31 3.43 -13.81
C CYS A 20 -11.65 1.96 -13.48
N TYR A 21 -11.90 1.68 -12.21
CA TYR A 21 -12.23 0.34 -11.71
C TYR A 21 -12.93 0.43 -10.36
N ASP A 22 -13.48 -0.69 -9.92
CA ASP A 22 -14.12 -0.80 -8.61
C ASP A 22 -13.23 -1.54 -7.62
N ILE A 23 -13.32 -1.13 -6.34
CA ILE A 23 -12.87 -1.90 -5.19
C ILE A 23 -14.11 -2.43 -4.50
N VAL A 24 -14.21 -3.75 -4.31
CA VAL A 24 -15.28 -4.38 -3.53
C VAL A 24 -14.75 -4.94 -2.22
N TYR A 25 -15.52 -4.74 -1.16
CA TYR A 25 -15.15 -5.16 0.21
C TYR A 25 -16.06 -6.32 0.62
N ARG A 26 -15.46 -7.44 0.99
CA ARG A 26 -16.15 -8.68 1.37
C ARG A 26 -15.43 -9.34 2.55
N SER A 27 -16.09 -10.31 3.19
CA SER A 27 -15.53 -11.16 4.24
C SER A 27 -15.34 -12.62 3.80
N SER A 28 -15.55 -12.92 2.51
CA SER A 28 -15.31 -14.24 1.93
C SER A 28 -15.08 -14.14 0.42
N PHE A 29 -14.70 -15.26 -0.25
CA PHE A 29 -14.62 -15.32 -1.70
C PHE A 29 -15.94 -15.72 -2.40
N ALA A 30 -17.01 -15.98 -1.64
CA ALA A 30 -18.26 -16.51 -2.19
C ALA A 30 -18.89 -15.66 -3.30
N ASP A 31 -18.69 -14.35 -3.24
CA ASP A 31 -19.25 -13.40 -4.21
C ASP A 31 -18.35 -13.17 -5.44
N LEU A 32 -17.12 -13.71 -5.48
CA LEU A 32 -16.14 -13.40 -6.52
C LEU A 32 -16.66 -13.74 -7.93
N GLY A 33 -17.19 -14.94 -8.13
CA GLY A 33 -17.74 -15.35 -9.42
C GLY A 33 -18.91 -14.47 -9.88
N ARG A 34 -19.78 -14.05 -8.94
CA ARG A 34 -20.89 -13.13 -9.22
C ARG A 34 -20.41 -11.74 -9.62
N GLU A 35 -19.41 -11.19 -8.93
CA GLU A 35 -18.81 -9.88 -9.26
C GLU A 35 -18.19 -9.91 -10.67
N LEU A 36 -17.47 -10.98 -11.02
CA LEU A 36 -16.86 -11.12 -12.33
C LEU A 36 -17.89 -11.35 -13.45
N THR A 37 -18.98 -12.07 -13.16
CA THR A 37 -20.11 -12.21 -14.08
C THR A 37 -20.79 -10.87 -14.34
N ALA A 38 -21.01 -10.06 -13.31
CA ALA A 38 -21.59 -8.74 -13.44
C ALA A 38 -20.72 -7.77 -14.29
N LEU A 39 -19.41 -7.98 -14.30
CA LEU A 39 -18.46 -7.25 -15.15
C LEU A 39 -18.34 -7.82 -16.58
N GLY A 40 -19.09 -8.89 -16.92
CA GLY A 40 -19.06 -9.49 -18.24
C GLY A 40 -17.87 -10.43 -18.50
N TYR A 41 -17.28 -10.99 -17.45
CA TYR A 41 -16.09 -11.87 -17.57
C TYR A 41 -16.43 -13.36 -17.46
N ALA A 42 -17.70 -13.75 -17.34
CA ALA A 42 -18.11 -15.14 -17.39
C ALA A 42 -17.69 -15.79 -18.73
N GLY A 43 -17.17 -17.02 -18.66
CA GLY A 43 -16.72 -17.79 -19.83
C GLY A 43 -15.34 -17.39 -20.37
N ARG A 44 -14.62 -16.46 -19.71
CA ARG A 44 -13.21 -16.20 -20.02
C ARG A 44 -12.31 -17.22 -19.30
N GLN A 45 -11.09 -17.40 -19.82
CA GLN A 45 -10.04 -18.12 -19.11
C GLN A 45 -9.54 -17.28 -17.95
N PHE A 46 -9.29 -17.88 -16.79
CA PHE A 46 -8.62 -17.25 -15.66
C PHE A 46 -7.34 -18.00 -15.34
N CYS A 47 -6.34 -17.27 -14.84
CA CYS A 47 -5.11 -17.80 -14.29
C CYS A 47 -4.83 -17.10 -12.96
N ILE A 48 -4.63 -17.87 -11.88
CA ILE A 48 -4.24 -17.32 -10.59
C ILE A 48 -2.71 -17.20 -10.54
N VAL A 49 -2.19 -16.02 -10.19
CA VAL A 49 -0.80 -15.81 -9.83
C VAL A 49 -0.76 -15.59 -8.32
N THR A 50 0.01 -16.42 -7.63
CA THR A 50 0.13 -16.39 -6.16
C THR A 50 1.55 -16.72 -5.74
N ASP A 51 1.84 -16.67 -4.44
CA ASP A 51 3.12 -17.10 -3.88
C ASP A 51 2.99 -18.40 -3.07
N ASP A 52 4.13 -18.96 -2.68
CA ASP A 52 4.27 -20.22 -1.94
C ASP A 52 3.72 -20.15 -0.49
N HIS A 53 3.40 -18.96 0.03
CA HIS A 53 2.76 -18.77 1.33
C HIS A 53 1.24 -18.62 1.20
N VAL A 54 0.79 -17.80 0.26
CA VAL A 54 -0.64 -17.46 0.08
C VAL A 54 -1.37 -18.54 -0.70
N GLY A 55 -0.73 -19.15 -1.71
CA GLY A 55 -1.31 -20.18 -2.55
C GLY A 55 -1.93 -21.34 -1.76
N PRO A 56 -1.19 -21.99 -0.83
CA PRO A 56 -1.71 -23.08 -0.01
C PRO A 56 -2.90 -22.70 0.87
N LEU A 57 -3.05 -21.42 1.23
CA LEU A 57 -4.13 -20.95 2.09
C LEU A 57 -5.42 -20.66 1.33
N TYR A 58 -5.30 -20.10 0.12
CA TYR A 58 -6.44 -19.45 -0.52
C TYR A 58 -6.69 -19.83 -1.98
N ALA A 59 -5.72 -20.39 -2.72
CA ALA A 59 -5.90 -20.65 -4.14
C ALA A 59 -7.10 -21.60 -4.42
N GLU A 60 -7.24 -22.66 -3.62
CA GLU A 60 -8.37 -23.60 -3.75
C GLU A 60 -9.73 -22.91 -3.49
N GLN A 61 -9.80 -22.00 -2.53
CA GLN A 61 -11.03 -21.27 -2.22
C GLN A 61 -11.41 -20.33 -3.37
N VAL A 62 -10.42 -19.67 -3.99
CA VAL A 62 -10.63 -18.80 -5.16
C VAL A 62 -11.06 -19.66 -6.37
N CYS A 63 -10.42 -20.80 -6.64
CA CYS A 63 -10.84 -21.72 -7.70
C CYS A 63 -12.29 -22.19 -7.49
N LYS A 64 -12.68 -22.55 -6.27
CA LYS A 64 -14.07 -22.94 -5.96
C LYS A 64 -15.06 -21.80 -6.21
N ALA A 65 -14.69 -20.56 -5.87
CA ALA A 65 -15.53 -19.39 -6.11
C ALA A 65 -15.72 -19.06 -7.61
N LEU A 66 -14.81 -19.54 -8.45
CA LEU A 66 -14.83 -19.35 -9.90
C LEU A 66 -15.44 -20.54 -10.66
N ALA A 67 -15.68 -21.68 -10.01
CA ALA A 67 -16.02 -22.93 -10.67
C ALA A 67 -17.26 -22.87 -11.59
N GLU A 68 -18.23 -22.00 -11.27
CA GLU A 68 -19.44 -21.80 -12.10
C GLU A 68 -19.16 -21.04 -13.41
N ILE A 69 -18.12 -20.20 -13.44
CA ILE A 69 -17.79 -19.34 -14.59
C ILE A 69 -16.53 -19.80 -15.34
N CYS A 70 -15.65 -20.56 -14.68
CA CYS A 70 -14.44 -21.18 -15.24
C CYS A 70 -14.08 -22.41 -14.39
N PRO A 71 -14.41 -23.63 -14.85
CA PRO A 71 -14.18 -24.86 -14.08
C PRO A 71 -12.71 -25.20 -13.84
N GLU A 72 -11.84 -24.81 -14.77
CA GLU A 72 -10.41 -25.09 -14.70
C GLU A 72 -9.64 -23.77 -14.66
N VAL A 73 -8.98 -23.48 -13.52
CA VAL A 73 -8.20 -22.28 -13.29
C VAL A 73 -6.77 -22.70 -12.94
N PRO A 74 -5.81 -22.57 -13.89
CA PRO A 74 -4.40 -22.84 -13.60
C PRO A 74 -3.84 -21.87 -12.57
N VAL A 75 -2.91 -22.36 -11.73
CA VAL A 75 -2.31 -21.60 -10.64
C VAL A 75 -0.79 -21.50 -10.83
N CYS A 76 -0.32 -20.31 -11.13
CA CYS A 76 1.09 -19.96 -11.19
C CYS A 76 1.57 -19.58 -9.80
N THR A 77 2.44 -20.38 -9.19
CA THR A 77 3.03 -20.09 -7.88
C THR A 77 4.44 -19.54 -8.06
N ILE A 78 4.68 -18.33 -7.59
CA ILE A 78 6.01 -17.70 -7.55
C ILE A 78 6.60 -17.81 -6.13
N GLU A 79 7.93 -17.76 -6.03
CA GLU A 79 8.60 -17.78 -4.72
C GLU A 79 8.45 -16.41 -4.02
N ALA A 80 7.97 -16.42 -2.75
CA ALA A 80 7.79 -15.21 -1.95
C ALA A 80 9.12 -14.52 -1.55
N GLY A 81 10.27 -15.21 -1.65
CA GLY A 81 11.59 -14.74 -1.23
C GLY A 81 12.03 -13.43 -1.91
N ARG A 82 12.75 -12.57 -1.15
CA ARG A 82 13.26 -11.27 -1.64
C ARG A 82 14.48 -11.41 -2.57
N ASP A 83 15.06 -12.60 -2.69
CA ASP A 83 16.34 -12.80 -3.37
C ASP A 83 16.24 -12.88 -4.89
N ARG A 84 15.04 -13.00 -5.45
CA ARG A 84 14.81 -12.96 -6.90
C ARG A 84 14.52 -11.54 -7.38
N LYS A 85 15.04 -11.21 -8.54
CA LYS A 85 14.72 -9.95 -9.24
C LYS A 85 13.26 -9.96 -9.69
N ASP A 86 12.60 -8.82 -9.61
CA ASP A 86 11.20 -8.69 -10.03
C ASP A 86 11.00 -9.03 -11.51
N THR A 87 12.01 -8.74 -12.38
CA THR A 87 12.02 -9.13 -13.79
C THR A 87 11.91 -10.64 -14.01
N ASP A 88 12.59 -11.45 -13.17
CA ASP A 88 12.57 -12.91 -13.29
C ASP A 88 11.20 -13.49 -12.92
N LEU A 89 10.49 -12.83 -12.01
CA LEU A 89 9.11 -13.20 -11.64
C LEU A 89 8.15 -12.93 -12.79
N VAL A 90 8.25 -11.76 -13.41
CA VAL A 90 7.43 -11.37 -14.56
C VAL A 90 7.63 -12.37 -15.72
N GLU A 91 8.89 -12.70 -16.04
CA GLU A 91 9.19 -13.68 -17.08
C GLU A 91 8.64 -15.07 -16.76
N THR A 92 8.71 -15.50 -15.51
CA THR A 92 8.14 -16.77 -15.03
C THR A 92 6.64 -16.80 -15.25
N ILE A 93 5.91 -15.72 -14.89
CA ILE A 93 4.47 -15.62 -15.09
C ILE A 93 4.13 -15.65 -16.58
N ILE A 94 4.81 -14.85 -17.41
CA ILE A 94 4.54 -14.80 -18.87
C ILE A 94 4.75 -16.17 -19.52
N ARG A 95 5.80 -16.90 -19.13
CA ARG A 95 6.06 -18.25 -19.62
C ARG A 95 4.96 -19.21 -19.22
N PHE A 96 4.54 -19.19 -17.95
CA PHE A 96 3.44 -20.01 -17.46
C PHE A 96 2.13 -19.75 -18.23
N LEU A 97 1.79 -18.48 -18.48
CA LEU A 97 0.59 -18.13 -19.26
C LEU A 97 0.65 -18.69 -20.70
N ALA A 98 1.82 -18.71 -21.32
CA ALA A 98 2.01 -19.27 -22.64
C ALA A 98 1.89 -20.80 -22.64
N ASP A 99 2.47 -21.48 -21.64
CA ASP A 99 2.41 -22.94 -21.48
C ASP A 99 0.96 -23.43 -21.23
N GLU A 100 0.20 -22.68 -20.44
CA GLU A 100 -1.24 -22.94 -20.18
C GLU A 100 -2.15 -22.46 -21.31
N GLN A 101 -1.59 -21.94 -22.40
CA GLN A 101 -2.34 -21.46 -23.57
C GLN A 101 -3.42 -20.41 -23.22
N ILE A 102 -3.14 -19.56 -22.23
CA ILE A 102 -4.01 -18.43 -21.91
C ILE A 102 -4.02 -17.48 -23.11
N ASP A 103 -5.20 -17.17 -23.62
CA ASP A 103 -5.33 -16.24 -24.73
C ASP A 103 -5.32 -14.77 -24.28
N ARG A 104 -5.30 -13.86 -25.25
CA ARG A 104 -5.31 -12.40 -24.99
C ARG A 104 -6.54 -11.93 -24.20
N ASN A 105 -7.65 -12.64 -24.25
CA ASN A 105 -8.89 -12.31 -23.55
C ASN A 105 -8.94 -12.94 -22.15
N GLY A 106 -7.98 -13.78 -21.82
CA GLY A 106 -7.83 -14.37 -20.51
C GLY A 106 -7.54 -13.29 -19.45
N LEU A 107 -7.79 -13.61 -18.20
CA LEU A 107 -7.66 -12.69 -17.08
C LEU A 107 -6.72 -13.27 -16.01
N LEU A 108 -5.77 -12.47 -15.55
CA LEU A 108 -4.93 -12.81 -14.42
C LEU A 108 -5.62 -12.43 -13.11
N ILE A 109 -5.52 -13.30 -12.11
CA ILE A 109 -5.93 -13.02 -10.73
C ILE A 109 -4.68 -12.98 -9.87
N ALA A 110 -4.26 -11.78 -9.46
CA ALA A 110 -3.15 -11.57 -8.55
C ALA A 110 -3.64 -11.82 -7.11
N LEU A 111 -3.43 -13.02 -6.60
CA LEU A 111 -3.81 -13.45 -5.25
C LEU A 111 -2.58 -13.40 -4.34
N GLY A 112 -2.38 -12.30 -3.60
CA GLY A 112 -1.19 -12.15 -2.77
C GLY A 112 -0.95 -10.76 -2.22
N GLY A 113 0.24 -10.56 -1.68
CA GLY A 113 0.74 -9.27 -1.21
C GLY A 113 1.17 -8.35 -2.35
N THR A 114 1.86 -7.26 -1.99
CA THR A 114 2.32 -6.21 -2.93
C THR A 114 3.16 -6.79 -4.06
N ARG A 115 4.09 -7.70 -3.75
CA ARG A 115 5.01 -8.27 -4.73
C ARG A 115 4.32 -9.12 -5.79
N VAL A 116 3.34 -9.93 -5.37
CA VAL A 116 2.52 -10.73 -6.30
C VAL A 116 1.72 -9.82 -7.22
N ALA A 117 1.10 -8.77 -6.66
CA ALA A 117 0.30 -7.83 -7.41
C ALA A 117 1.13 -7.05 -8.45
N ASP A 118 2.34 -6.61 -8.09
CA ASP A 118 3.26 -5.89 -8.99
C ASP A 118 3.75 -6.80 -10.11
N ALA A 119 4.19 -8.01 -9.78
CA ALA A 119 4.65 -8.98 -10.78
C ALA A 119 3.54 -9.40 -11.75
N ALA A 120 2.32 -9.68 -11.24
CA ALA A 120 1.18 -10.04 -12.06
C ALA A 120 0.71 -8.87 -12.95
N GLY A 121 0.70 -7.63 -12.42
CA GLY A 121 0.36 -6.43 -13.18
C GLY A 121 1.34 -6.16 -14.32
N SER A 122 2.65 -6.29 -14.06
CA SER A 122 3.69 -6.16 -15.09
C SER A 122 3.59 -7.28 -16.13
N ALA A 123 3.34 -8.51 -15.71
CA ALA A 123 3.13 -9.63 -16.63
C ALA A 123 1.87 -9.42 -17.49
N ALA A 124 0.78 -8.94 -16.89
CA ALA A 124 -0.46 -8.64 -17.62
C ALA A 124 -0.23 -7.56 -18.69
N ALA A 125 0.52 -6.51 -18.37
CA ALA A 125 0.87 -5.45 -19.34
C ALA A 125 1.72 -5.97 -20.50
N GLY A 126 2.66 -6.89 -20.25
CA GLY A 126 3.59 -7.42 -21.24
C GLY A 126 3.05 -8.60 -22.05
N PHE A 127 2.10 -9.35 -21.55
CA PHE A 127 1.61 -10.57 -22.19
C PHE A 127 0.75 -10.29 -23.42
N GLN A 128 1.14 -10.76 -24.61
CA GLN A 128 0.41 -10.64 -25.89
C GLN A 128 -0.11 -9.24 -26.23
N GLY A 129 0.62 -8.19 -25.81
CA GLY A 129 0.20 -6.80 -26.04
C GLY A 129 -0.80 -6.26 -25.03
N GLY A 130 -0.92 -6.92 -23.90
CA GLY A 130 -1.73 -6.55 -22.76
C GLY A 130 -2.95 -7.45 -22.55
N THR A 131 -3.08 -7.98 -21.35
CA THR A 131 -4.26 -8.72 -20.88
C THR A 131 -4.82 -8.06 -19.61
N GLY A 132 -6.08 -8.34 -19.28
CA GLY A 132 -6.69 -7.82 -18.06
C GLY A 132 -6.21 -8.54 -16.80
N TYR A 133 -6.23 -7.85 -15.67
CA TYR A 133 -5.97 -8.49 -14.39
C TYR A 133 -6.86 -7.97 -13.26
N ILE A 134 -7.02 -8.81 -12.25
CA ILE A 134 -7.82 -8.59 -11.05
C ILE A 134 -6.89 -8.72 -9.86
N ARG A 135 -7.04 -7.86 -8.86
CA ARG A 135 -6.29 -7.96 -7.61
C ARG A 135 -7.14 -8.56 -6.51
N ILE A 136 -6.58 -9.53 -5.79
CA ILE A 136 -7.09 -10.06 -4.53
C ILE A 136 -5.97 -9.89 -3.49
N PRO A 137 -5.87 -8.70 -2.87
CA PRO A 137 -4.80 -8.39 -1.94
C PRO A 137 -4.98 -9.14 -0.62
N THR A 138 -3.92 -9.81 -0.14
CA THR A 138 -3.95 -10.67 1.06
C THR A 138 -3.18 -10.13 2.26
N SER A 139 -2.62 -8.93 2.18
CA SER A 139 -2.02 -8.24 3.32
C SER A 139 -2.65 -6.88 3.52
N LEU A 140 -2.64 -6.36 4.76
CA LEU A 140 -3.20 -5.05 5.08
C LEU A 140 -2.57 -3.93 4.24
N THR A 141 -1.24 -3.95 4.08
CA THR A 141 -0.53 -3.02 3.19
C THR A 141 -1.03 -3.11 1.75
N ALA A 142 -1.23 -4.33 1.23
CA ALA A 142 -1.70 -4.51 -0.15
C ALA A 142 -3.17 -4.05 -0.33
N GLN A 143 -4.00 -4.17 0.71
CA GLN A 143 -5.40 -3.73 0.70
C GLN A 143 -5.55 -2.20 0.74
N THR A 144 -4.53 -1.48 1.19
CA THR A 144 -4.52 -0.02 1.27
C THR A 144 -3.66 0.63 0.20
N ASP A 145 -2.43 0.15 -0.02
CA ASP A 145 -1.46 0.81 -0.91
C ASP A 145 -1.64 0.47 -2.39
N LEU A 146 -1.93 -0.79 -2.71
CA LEU A 146 -2.03 -1.26 -4.10
C LEU A 146 -3.44 -1.25 -4.66
N SER A 147 -4.44 -0.93 -3.85
CA SER A 147 -5.83 -0.89 -4.31
C SER A 147 -6.09 0.14 -5.42
N PHE A 148 -5.22 1.12 -5.58
CA PHE A 148 -5.38 2.23 -6.53
C PHE A 148 -4.61 2.09 -7.85
N GLY A 149 -3.97 0.95 -8.11
CA GLY A 149 -3.36 0.69 -9.42
C GLY A 149 -2.28 1.70 -9.86
N ASP A 150 -1.62 2.34 -8.91
CA ASP A 150 -0.55 3.26 -9.22
C ASP A 150 0.67 2.46 -9.69
N ARG A 151 1.14 2.75 -10.89
CA ARG A 151 2.29 2.17 -11.60
C ARG A 151 2.81 0.85 -11.00
N ALA A 152 2.66 -0.25 -11.69
CA ALA A 152 3.45 -1.45 -11.46
C ALA A 152 4.95 -1.07 -11.62
N GLY A 153 5.56 -0.72 -10.52
CA GLY A 153 6.92 -0.24 -10.45
C GLY A 153 7.30 -0.25 -9.00
N GLY A 154 7.64 -1.44 -8.49
CA GLY A 154 8.38 -1.57 -7.24
C GLY A 154 9.61 -0.66 -7.28
N ASP A 155 10.15 -0.30 -6.14
CA ASP A 155 11.46 0.35 -5.96
C ASP A 155 12.57 -0.48 -6.67
N ALA A 156 12.56 -0.51 -8.00
CA ALA A 156 13.70 -0.92 -8.78
C ALA A 156 14.74 0.20 -8.61
N GLY A 157 15.55 0.04 -7.58
CA GLY A 157 16.72 0.88 -7.37
C GLY A 157 17.67 0.73 -8.53
N ALA A 158 17.48 1.48 -9.57
CA ALA A 158 18.46 1.94 -10.56
C ALA A 158 17.71 2.43 -11.81
N GLY A 159 17.68 3.72 -12.02
CA GLY A 159 17.39 4.29 -13.33
C GLY A 159 15.98 4.85 -13.47
N LYS A 160 15.89 6.15 -13.33
CA LYS A 160 14.81 7.01 -13.84
C LYS A 160 14.55 6.63 -15.31
N ASN A 161 13.26 6.51 -15.66
CA ASN A 161 12.73 6.35 -17.02
C ASN A 161 12.58 4.93 -17.59
N THR A 162 12.08 3.98 -16.84
CA THR A 162 11.30 2.91 -17.46
C THR A 162 9.82 3.29 -17.34
N SER A 163 9.29 3.83 -18.41
CA SER A 163 7.85 3.98 -18.63
C SER A 163 7.25 2.60 -18.89
N GLU A 164 7.17 1.76 -17.84
CA GLU A 164 6.33 0.58 -17.91
C GLU A 164 4.89 1.06 -17.95
N PRO A 165 4.07 0.59 -18.90
CA PRO A 165 2.68 0.98 -18.96
C PRO A 165 2.02 0.59 -17.63
N ALA A 166 1.45 1.57 -16.95
CA ALA A 166 0.67 1.32 -15.75
C ALA A 166 -0.53 0.45 -16.14
N CYS A 167 -0.53 -0.82 -15.74
CA CYS A 167 -1.69 -1.67 -15.93
C CYS A 167 -2.62 -1.46 -14.75
N MET A 168 -3.76 -0.83 -14.98
CA MET A 168 -4.81 -0.72 -13.95
C MET A 168 -5.55 -2.05 -13.83
N PRO A 169 -5.91 -2.48 -12.62
CA PRO A 169 -6.74 -3.66 -12.44
C PRO A 169 -8.15 -3.39 -12.99
N LEU A 170 -8.82 -4.45 -13.43
CA LEU A 170 -10.23 -4.39 -13.80
C LEU A 170 -11.16 -4.40 -12.58
N LEU A 171 -10.68 -4.99 -11.49
CA LEU A 171 -11.35 -5.08 -10.20
C LEU A 171 -10.30 -5.29 -9.10
N VAL A 172 -10.53 -4.69 -7.93
CA VAL A 172 -9.85 -5.05 -6.69
C VAL A 172 -10.88 -5.71 -5.77
N TYR A 173 -10.65 -6.97 -5.44
CA TYR A 173 -11.53 -7.74 -4.55
C TYR A 173 -10.88 -7.90 -3.20
N ILE A 174 -11.30 -7.11 -2.22
CA ILE A 174 -10.80 -7.16 -0.85
C ILE A 174 -11.66 -8.13 -0.04
N ASN A 175 -11.05 -9.24 0.37
CA ASN A 175 -11.61 -10.15 1.37
C ASN A 175 -10.88 -9.89 2.70
N VAL A 176 -11.57 -9.31 3.69
CA VAL A 176 -10.94 -8.98 4.98
C VAL A 176 -10.58 -10.21 5.80
N SER A 177 -11.26 -11.36 5.60
CA SER A 177 -10.98 -12.58 6.36
C SER A 177 -9.56 -13.14 6.12
N VAL A 178 -8.93 -12.81 4.98
CA VAL A 178 -7.55 -13.25 4.72
C VAL A 178 -6.54 -12.62 5.68
N LEU A 179 -6.91 -11.54 6.37
CA LEU A 179 -6.06 -10.91 7.37
C LEU A 179 -5.95 -11.73 8.66
N GLU A 180 -6.86 -12.69 8.90
CA GLU A 180 -6.83 -13.57 10.08
C GLU A 180 -5.57 -14.45 10.10
N THR A 181 -5.06 -14.85 8.94
CA THR A 181 -3.86 -15.70 8.81
C THR A 181 -2.56 -14.91 8.69
N LEU A 182 -2.66 -13.55 8.61
CA LEU A 182 -1.47 -12.71 8.53
C LEU A 182 -0.80 -12.64 9.91
N ASP A 183 0.52 -12.82 9.96
CA ASP A 183 1.27 -12.63 11.20
C ASP A 183 1.13 -11.21 11.75
N ASP A 184 1.21 -11.06 13.07
CA ASP A 184 0.95 -9.79 13.74
C ASP A 184 1.90 -8.68 13.30
N SER A 185 3.17 -9.00 13.02
CA SER A 185 4.16 -8.01 12.57
C SER A 185 3.78 -7.40 11.21
N ARG A 186 3.38 -8.26 10.25
CA ARG A 186 2.91 -7.79 8.94
C ARG A 186 1.56 -7.08 9.03
N TYR A 187 0.68 -7.55 9.93
CA TYR A 187 -0.59 -6.91 10.18
C TYR A 187 -0.39 -5.49 10.74
N CYS A 188 0.38 -5.36 11.83
CA CYS A 188 0.72 -4.06 12.42
C CYS A 188 1.42 -3.13 11.41
N SER A 189 2.34 -3.67 10.61
CA SER A 189 3.03 -2.89 9.57
C SER A 189 2.07 -2.20 8.59
N GLY A 190 0.92 -2.80 8.30
CA GLY A 190 -0.09 -2.23 7.39
C GLY A 190 -0.74 -0.96 7.92
N PHE A 191 -0.79 -0.76 9.24
CA PHE A 191 -1.44 0.41 9.83
C PHE A 191 -0.72 1.73 9.58
N ALA A 192 0.60 1.71 9.43
CA ALA A 192 1.34 2.95 9.21
C ALA A 192 0.81 3.76 8.01
N GLY A 193 0.46 3.09 6.90
CA GLY A 193 -0.13 3.74 5.73
C GLY A 193 -1.56 4.25 5.97
N ILE A 194 -2.35 3.53 6.78
CA ILE A 194 -3.71 3.94 7.13
C ILE A 194 -3.69 5.19 8.02
N MET A 195 -2.81 5.19 9.04
CA MET A 195 -2.62 6.33 9.93
C MET A 195 -2.06 7.54 9.19
N GLN A 196 -1.11 7.32 8.27
CA GLN A 196 -0.58 8.36 7.40
C GLN A 196 -1.70 9.06 6.60
N ILE A 197 -2.66 8.33 6.06
CA ILE A 197 -3.80 8.90 5.32
C ILE A 197 -4.65 9.81 6.22
N GLY A 198 -4.93 9.40 7.45
CA GLY A 198 -5.60 10.24 8.46
C GLY A 198 -4.84 11.53 8.74
N LEU A 199 -3.53 11.44 8.98
CA LEU A 199 -2.65 12.60 9.19
C LEU A 199 -2.62 13.54 7.98
N ILE A 200 -2.70 13.01 6.77
CA ILE A 200 -2.64 13.83 5.55
C ILE A 200 -3.92 14.62 5.35
N ARG A 201 -5.11 14.03 5.57
CA ARG A 201 -6.33 14.60 5.01
C ARG A 201 -7.58 14.53 5.88
N ASP A 202 -7.65 13.70 6.90
CA ASP A 202 -8.90 13.45 7.62
C ASP A 202 -8.69 13.23 9.12
N GLU A 203 -8.82 14.30 9.90
CA GLU A 203 -8.75 14.26 11.35
C GLU A 203 -9.86 13.38 11.96
N ALA A 204 -11.08 13.41 11.41
CA ALA A 204 -12.16 12.58 11.91
C ALA A 204 -11.88 11.09 11.72
N PHE A 205 -11.26 10.70 10.61
CA PHE A 205 -10.80 9.33 10.41
C PHE A 205 -9.66 8.95 11.35
N TYR A 206 -8.73 9.87 11.60
CA TYR A 206 -7.67 9.68 12.59
C TYR A 206 -8.24 9.39 13.98
N VAL A 207 -9.20 10.20 14.46
CA VAL A 207 -9.88 9.99 15.75
C VAL A 207 -10.62 8.65 15.76
N TRP A 208 -11.34 8.34 14.67
CA TRP A 208 -12.08 7.09 14.53
C TRP A 208 -11.18 5.85 14.65
N LEU A 209 -9.95 5.89 14.11
CA LEU A 209 -8.98 4.80 14.24
C LEU A 209 -8.61 4.53 15.71
N LEU A 210 -8.44 5.58 16.51
CA LEU A 210 -8.12 5.46 17.93
C LEU A 210 -9.32 4.96 18.76
N GLU A 211 -10.52 5.43 18.44
CA GLU A 211 -11.75 5.01 19.11
C GLU A 211 -12.11 3.54 18.84
N ASN A 212 -11.77 3.00 17.67
CA ASN A 212 -12.06 1.62 17.27
C ASN A 212 -10.81 0.70 17.31
N MET A 213 -9.80 1.10 18.07
CA MET A 213 -8.52 0.39 18.12
C MET A 213 -8.63 -1.09 18.50
N TYR A 214 -9.49 -1.41 19.48
CA TYR A 214 -9.64 -2.78 19.96
C TYR A 214 -10.26 -3.70 18.90
N GLU A 215 -11.30 -3.24 18.22
CA GLU A 215 -11.98 -3.94 17.14
C GLU A 215 -11.02 -4.14 15.93
N ILE A 216 -10.24 -3.11 15.63
CA ILE A 216 -9.21 -3.14 14.58
C ILE A 216 -8.14 -4.18 14.92
N LEU A 217 -7.58 -4.15 16.13
CA LEU A 217 -6.53 -5.08 16.55
C LEU A 217 -7.04 -6.52 16.67
N SER A 218 -8.32 -6.71 17.01
CA SER A 218 -8.96 -8.04 17.00
C SER A 218 -9.38 -8.51 15.61
N ARG A 219 -9.16 -7.68 14.56
CA ARG A 219 -9.50 -7.99 13.16
C ARG A 219 -10.99 -8.19 12.92
N GLU A 220 -11.83 -7.45 13.67
CA GLU A 220 -13.27 -7.53 13.53
C GLU A 220 -13.69 -7.15 12.09
N ALA A 221 -14.40 -8.04 11.40
CA ALA A 221 -14.58 -7.99 9.95
C ALA A 221 -15.34 -6.73 9.47
N GLU A 222 -16.35 -6.28 10.21
CA GLU A 222 -17.14 -5.10 9.84
C GLU A 222 -16.32 -3.82 10.01
N THR A 223 -15.65 -3.67 11.16
CA THR A 223 -14.75 -2.55 11.44
C THR A 223 -13.59 -2.48 10.43
N MET A 224 -13.02 -3.65 10.06
CA MET A 224 -11.98 -3.71 9.04
C MET A 224 -12.49 -3.26 7.65
N GLN A 225 -13.70 -3.64 7.26
CA GLN A 225 -14.28 -3.15 6.00
C GLN A 225 -14.50 -1.64 6.00
N VAL A 226 -15.02 -1.09 7.11
CA VAL A 226 -15.21 0.37 7.29
C VAL A 226 -13.87 1.10 7.21
N MET A 227 -12.87 0.65 7.96
CA MET A 227 -11.53 1.24 7.98
C MET A 227 -10.89 1.26 6.59
N LEU A 228 -10.85 0.11 5.92
CA LEU A 228 -10.24 -0.02 4.59
C LEU A 228 -10.96 0.82 3.55
N ARG A 229 -12.30 0.80 3.58
CA ARG A 229 -13.10 1.61 2.68
C ARG A 229 -12.81 3.10 2.90
N ARG A 230 -12.87 3.59 4.13
CA ARG A 230 -12.63 5.01 4.41
C ARG A 230 -11.20 5.43 4.06
N SER A 231 -10.20 4.62 4.38
CA SER A 231 -8.81 4.87 3.98
C SER A 231 -8.67 4.99 2.45
N ASN A 232 -9.29 4.07 1.70
CA ASN A 232 -9.25 4.08 0.24
C ASN A 232 -10.05 5.25 -0.35
N GLU A 233 -11.19 5.65 0.24
CA GLU A 233 -11.95 6.85 -0.15
C GLU A 233 -11.09 8.11 -0.02
N ILE A 234 -10.47 8.32 1.14
CA ILE A 234 -9.62 9.48 1.39
C ILE A 234 -8.45 9.51 0.41
N ARG A 235 -7.80 8.36 0.17
CA ARG A 235 -6.71 8.25 -0.80
C ARG A 235 -7.19 8.61 -2.22
N ASN A 236 -8.33 8.10 -2.65
CA ASN A 236 -8.93 8.44 -3.93
C ASN A 236 -9.25 9.94 -4.02
N GLU A 237 -9.76 10.55 -2.94
CA GLU A 237 -9.97 11.98 -2.87
C GLU A 237 -8.67 12.78 -2.99
N ILE A 238 -7.59 12.37 -2.30
CA ILE A 238 -6.27 13.02 -2.39
C ILE A 238 -5.76 13.01 -3.82
N LEU A 239 -5.92 11.89 -4.54
CA LEU A 239 -5.43 11.74 -5.91
C LEU A 239 -6.28 12.48 -6.95
N ASN A 240 -7.54 12.81 -6.63
CA ASN A 240 -8.48 13.45 -7.58
C ASN A 240 -8.80 14.92 -7.25
N ARG A 241 -8.31 15.47 -6.14
CA ARG A 241 -8.56 16.88 -5.74
C ARG A 241 -7.34 17.75 -5.99
N GLY A 242 -7.60 19.04 -6.28
CA GLY A 242 -6.60 20.12 -6.32
C GLY A 242 -5.94 20.34 -7.68
N ALA A 243 -4.66 20.73 -7.67
CA ALA A 243 -3.90 21.05 -8.87
C ALA A 243 -3.47 19.82 -9.70
N GLY A 244 -4.08 18.66 -9.44
CA GLY A 244 -3.89 17.42 -10.19
C GLY A 244 -3.25 16.28 -9.40
N VAL A 245 -3.12 15.14 -10.07
CA VAL A 245 -2.59 13.87 -9.51
C VAL A 245 -1.19 14.04 -8.90
N GLU A 246 -0.35 14.93 -9.42
CA GLU A 246 1.02 15.16 -8.93
C GLU A 246 1.05 15.77 -7.52
N GLU A 247 0.18 16.73 -7.21
CA GLU A 247 0.10 17.31 -5.87
C GLU A 247 -0.42 16.28 -4.86
N GLY A 248 -1.47 15.53 -5.21
CA GLY A 248 -1.99 14.45 -4.39
C GLY A 248 -0.93 13.37 -4.12
N ARG A 249 -0.18 12.96 -5.14
CA ARG A 249 0.95 12.03 -5.00
C ARG A 249 2.05 12.58 -4.09
N MET A 250 2.28 13.88 -4.15
CA MET A 250 3.25 14.51 -3.25
C MET A 250 2.82 14.38 -1.80
N LEU A 251 1.57 14.67 -1.46
CA LEU A 251 1.05 14.55 -0.09
C LEU A 251 1.17 13.13 0.47
N LEU A 252 0.94 12.11 -0.37
CA LEU A 252 1.12 10.70 0.01
C LEU A 252 2.57 10.31 0.36
N ARG A 253 3.52 11.24 0.18
CA ARG A 253 4.92 11.06 0.60
C ARG A 253 5.22 11.49 2.03
N LEU A 254 4.23 11.89 2.83
CA LEU A 254 4.44 12.20 4.25
C LEU A 254 5.24 11.07 4.93
N GLY A 255 6.34 11.41 5.58
CA GLY A 255 7.23 10.45 6.26
C GLY A 255 8.13 9.61 5.34
N HIS A 256 7.92 9.61 4.03
CA HIS A 256 8.66 8.70 3.13
C HIS A 256 10.14 9.05 2.98
N THR A 257 10.56 10.32 3.05
CA THR A 257 11.95 10.71 2.84
C THR A 257 12.86 10.08 3.89
N ILE A 258 12.57 10.33 5.17
CA ILE A 258 13.34 9.75 6.29
C ILE A 258 13.02 8.27 6.45
N GLY A 259 11.74 7.86 6.35
CA GLY A 259 11.35 6.45 6.49
C GLY A 259 12.01 5.53 5.47
N ARG A 260 12.17 5.94 4.20
CA ARG A 260 12.92 5.16 3.19
C ARG A 260 14.41 5.10 3.50
N ALA A 261 15.01 6.18 3.98
CA ALA A 261 16.40 6.20 4.39
C ALA A 261 16.65 5.24 5.56
N VAL A 262 15.78 5.27 6.58
CA VAL A 262 15.79 4.31 7.70
C VAL A 262 15.64 2.87 7.19
N GLY A 263 14.71 2.62 6.26
CA GLY A 263 14.49 1.29 5.67
C GLY A 263 15.70 0.78 4.90
N LYS A 264 16.37 1.63 4.11
CA LYS A 264 17.62 1.27 3.41
C LYS A 264 18.75 0.95 4.40
N TYR A 265 18.87 1.73 5.46
CA TYR A 265 19.88 1.51 6.50
C TYR A 265 19.61 0.23 7.30
N SER A 266 18.36 0.04 7.73
CA SER A 266 17.96 -1.08 8.60
C SER A 266 17.83 -2.41 7.87
N GLY A 267 17.65 -2.41 6.56
CA GLY A 267 17.44 -3.61 5.75
C GLY A 267 16.18 -4.37 6.18
N SER A 268 16.33 -5.66 6.55
CA SER A 268 15.21 -6.51 6.98
C SER A 268 14.90 -6.43 8.48
N ARG A 269 15.63 -5.63 9.27
CA ARG A 269 15.41 -5.49 10.72
C ARG A 269 14.10 -4.80 11.06
N LEU A 270 13.69 -3.84 10.26
CA LEU A 270 12.44 -3.11 10.40
C LEU A 270 11.48 -3.46 9.27
N THR A 271 10.21 -3.51 9.60
CA THR A 271 9.15 -3.62 8.60
C THR A 271 8.98 -2.30 7.86
N ARG A 272 8.35 -2.35 6.68
CA ARG A 272 8.04 -1.13 5.90
C ARG A 272 7.15 -0.16 6.68
N GLY A 273 6.21 -0.68 7.47
CA GLY A 273 5.33 0.14 8.30
C GLY A 273 6.07 0.82 9.45
N GLU A 274 6.98 0.12 10.13
CA GLU A 274 7.81 0.74 11.17
C GLU A 274 8.68 1.86 10.59
N CYS A 275 9.29 1.65 9.43
CA CYS A 275 10.06 2.70 8.75
C CYS A 275 9.19 3.92 8.40
N LEU A 276 7.94 3.69 7.93
CA LEU A 276 7.01 4.77 7.61
C LEU A 276 6.57 5.51 8.87
N ALA A 277 6.26 4.80 9.95
CA ALA A 277 5.88 5.39 11.24
C ALA A 277 6.99 6.30 11.78
N LEU A 278 8.24 5.82 11.82
CA LEU A 278 9.41 6.61 12.17
C LEU A 278 9.54 7.87 11.29
N GLY A 279 9.31 7.73 9.99
CA GLY A 279 9.33 8.86 9.07
C GLY A 279 8.21 9.87 9.32
N CYS A 280 7.00 9.40 9.67
CA CYS A 280 5.88 10.28 10.04
C CYS A 280 6.16 11.03 11.35
N VAL A 281 6.73 10.36 12.36
CA VAL A 281 7.17 11.00 13.62
C VAL A 281 8.23 12.07 13.35
N ALA A 282 9.20 11.77 12.50
CA ALA A 282 10.23 12.73 12.10
C ALA A 282 9.65 13.94 11.37
N ALA A 283 8.69 13.73 10.45
CA ALA A 283 8.00 14.83 9.75
C ALA A 283 7.16 15.69 10.70
N ALA A 284 6.47 15.09 11.66
CA ALA A 284 5.73 15.78 12.70
C ALA A 284 6.67 16.61 13.62
N TYR A 285 7.85 16.06 13.96
CA TYR A 285 8.87 16.78 14.73
C TYR A 285 9.36 18.04 13.99
N ILE A 286 9.67 17.94 12.69
CA ILE A 286 10.04 19.10 11.87
C ILE A 286 8.90 20.12 11.84
N SER A 287 7.65 19.64 11.67
CA SER A 287 6.46 20.52 11.66
C SER A 287 6.31 21.29 12.97
N TRP A 288 6.52 20.63 14.12
CA TRP A 288 6.53 21.29 15.42
C TRP A 288 7.67 22.29 15.55
N LYS A 289 8.90 21.94 15.18
CA LYS A 289 10.06 22.87 15.27
C LYS A 289 9.92 24.08 14.37
N LYS A 290 9.15 23.97 13.28
CA LYS A 290 8.77 25.09 12.40
C LYS A 290 7.52 25.84 12.89
N GLU A 291 7.01 25.53 14.08
CA GLU A 291 5.81 26.15 14.66
C GLU A 291 4.54 25.97 13.79
N MET A 292 4.50 24.92 12.95
CA MET A 292 3.36 24.61 12.10
C MET A 292 2.29 23.82 12.85
N ILE A 293 2.70 23.04 13.86
CA ILE A 293 1.84 22.33 14.82
C ILE A 293 2.31 22.62 16.24
N SER A 294 1.43 22.41 17.21
CA SER A 294 1.77 22.54 18.63
C SER A 294 2.63 21.37 19.12
N MET A 295 3.25 21.53 20.29
CA MET A 295 3.97 20.45 20.96
C MET A 295 3.01 19.30 21.36
N ASP A 296 1.80 19.64 21.79
CA ASP A 296 0.79 18.66 22.19
C ASP A 296 0.36 17.79 20.98
N GLU A 297 0.10 18.42 19.81
CA GLU A 297 -0.18 17.70 18.58
C GLU A 297 0.99 16.79 18.13
N TYR A 298 2.23 17.26 18.27
CA TYR A 298 3.39 16.42 17.98
C TYR A 298 3.42 15.17 18.85
N TYR A 299 3.24 15.29 20.16
CA TYR A 299 3.23 14.14 21.07
C TYR A 299 2.02 13.24 20.83
N GLU A 300 0.88 13.79 20.50
CA GLU A 300 -0.30 13.02 20.10
C GLU A 300 -0.01 12.17 18.85
N ILE A 301 0.53 12.79 17.78
CA ILE A 301 0.91 12.09 16.56
C ILE A 301 1.95 11.00 16.83
N ARG A 302 2.96 11.30 17.66
CA ARG A 302 3.99 10.34 18.05
C ARG A 302 3.38 9.15 18.78
N ALA A 303 2.51 9.39 19.75
CA ALA A 303 1.92 8.35 20.59
C ALA A 303 0.94 7.45 19.83
N MET A 304 0.25 7.94 18.79
CA MET A 304 -0.79 7.20 18.08
C MET A 304 -0.32 5.88 17.44
N PHE A 305 0.96 5.78 17.09
CA PHE A 305 1.52 4.59 16.45
C PHE A 305 1.72 3.42 17.42
N VAL A 306 1.93 3.71 18.70
CA VAL A 306 2.27 2.72 19.74
C VAL A 306 1.18 1.66 19.95
N PRO A 307 -0.11 2.03 20.09
CA PRO A 307 -1.19 1.06 20.28
C PRO A 307 -1.33 0.07 19.12
N PHE A 308 -0.91 0.47 17.90
CA PHE A 308 -0.92 -0.39 16.72
C PHE A 308 0.37 -1.18 16.51
N GLY A 309 1.23 -1.27 17.53
CA GLY A 309 2.45 -2.07 17.50
C GLY A 309 3.57 -1.49 16.61
N LEU A 310 3.49 -0.20 16.27
CA LEU A 310 4.48 0.47 15.45
C LEU A 310 5.50 1.23 16.32
N ARG A 311 6.76 1.18 15.92
CA ARG A 311 7.84 1.87 16.62
C ARG A 311 7.79 3.37 16.38
N ILE A 312 8.12 4.14 17.42
CA ILE A 312 8.25 5.60 17.39
C ILE A 312 9.71 6.05 17.56
N SER A 313 10.58 5.12 17.85
CA SER A 313 12.05 5.30 17.94
C SER A 313 12.77 3.98 17.71
N GLU A 314 14.06 4.02 17.40
CA GLU A 314 14.92 2.84 17.17
C GLU A 314 16.34 3.11 17.70
N ASP A 315 16.92 2.18 18.44
CA ASP A 315 18.22 2.29 19.10
C ASP A 315 19.43 2.09 18.19
N ARG A 316 19.24 1.47 17.03
CA ARG A 316 20.31 1.07 16.12
C ARG A 316 20.36 1.93 14.86
N LEU A 317 20.29 3.23 15.02
CA LEU A 317 20.40 4.19 13.92
C LEU A 317 21.77 4.86 13.89
N ASP A 318 22.36 4.98 12.69
CA ASP A 318 23.47 5.89 12.43
C ASP A 318 22.89 7.13 11.71
N GLU A 319 22.77 8.23 12.47
CA GLU A 319 22.16 9.47 12.01
C GLU A 319 22.82 10.04 10.75
N LYS A 320 24.16 9.93 10.66
CA LYS A 320 24.93 10.46 9.52
C LYS A 320 24.72 9.62 8.27
N GLU A 321 24.71 8.29 8.43
CA GLU A 321 24.44 7.40 7.29
C GLU A 321 22.99 7.55 6.81
N ILE A 322 22.02 7.64 7.72
CA ILE A 322 20.62 7.86 7.34
C ILE A 322 20.45 9.18 6.62
N LEU A 323 21.09 10.26 7.11
CA LEU A 323 21.07 11.54 6.43
C LEU A 323 21.58 11.46 4.99
N LYS A 324 22.68 10.77 4.73
CA LYS A 324 23.18 10.53 3.36
C LYS A 324 22.19 9.75 2.51
N LEU A 325 21.53 8.74 3.10
CA LEU A 325 20.55 7.91 2.41
C LEU A 325 19.24 8.65 2.06
N THR A 326 18.98 9.82 2.65
CA THR A 326 17.86 10.68 2.23
C THR A 326 18.07 11.27 0.84
N GLY A 327 19.31 11.28 0.34
CA GLY A 327 19.67 11.84 -0.96
C GLY A 327 19.72 13.37 -1.00
N ILE A 328 19.62 14.02 0.15
CA ILE A 328 19.61 15.50 0.23
C ILE A 328 20.96 16.14 -0.15
N ASP A 329 22.04 15.36 -0.10
CA ASP A 329 23.38 15.79 -0.51
C ASP A 329 23.64 15.67 -2.03
N ASN A 330 22.72 15.04 -2.77
CA ASN A 330 22.81 15.00 -4.22
C ASN A 330 22.32 16.36 -4.75
N GLU A 331 23.24 17.25 -5.02
CA GLU A 331 23.02 18.48 -5.80
C GLU A 331 22.61 18.09 -7.23
N ASP A 332 21.38 17.69 -7.40
CA ASP A 332 20.78 17.56 -8.73
C ASP A 332 20.30 18.94 -9.16
N GLU A 333 20.59 19.31 -10.40
CA GLU A 333 20.13 20.58 -11.03
C GLU A 333 18.59 20.74 -11.03
N SER A 334 17.84 19.75 -10.52
CA SER A 334 16.36 19.71 -10.49
C SER A 334 15.71 20.20 -9.21
N GLY A 335 16.47 20.68 -8.23
CA GLY A 335 15.89 21.39 -7.09
C GLY A 335 15.90 20.62 -5.76
N ARG A 336 15.67 21.39 -4.71
CA ARG A 336 15.65 20.97 -3.31
C ARG A 336 14.67 19.83 -3.10
N PRO A 337 14.97 18.85 -2.21
CA PRO A 337 14.05 17.78 -1.90
C PRO A 337 12.76 18.35 -1.32
N ARG A 338 11.62 17.96 -1.89
CA ARG A 338 10.31 18.35 -1.40
C ARG A 338 9.93 17.46 -0.24
N PHE A 339 9.73 18.07 0.92
CA PHE A 339 9.17 17.40 2.09
C PHE A 339 7.65 17.57 2.12
N VAL A 340 7.00 16.72 2.90
CA VAL A 340 5.61 16.91 3.30
C VAL A 340 5.60 17.06 4.81
N LEU A 341 5.02 18.15 5.29
CA LEU A 341 4.89 18.51 6.69
C LEU A 341 3.42 18.65 7.06
N LEU A 342 3.13 18.86 8.35
CA LEU A 342 1.79 18.98 8.89
C LEU A 342 1.54 20.41 9.39
N ARG A 343 0.37 20.96 9.06
CA ARG A 343 -0.19 22.20 9.67
C ARG A 343 -1.23 21.90 10.75
N GLY A 344 -1.49 20.64 10.98
CA GLY A 344 -2.42 20.07 11.91
C GLY A 344 -2.70 18.62 11.51
N ILE A 345 -3.34 17.84 12.39
CA ILE A 345 -3.82 16.50 12.04
C ILE A 345 -4.84 16.63 10.90
N GLY A 346 -4.69 15.85 9.85
CA GLY A 346 -5.52 15.93 8.64
C GLY A 346 -5.16 17.07 7.68
N GLN A 347 -4.03 17.75 7.88
CA GLN A 347 -3.64 18.93 7.09
C GLN A 347 -2.16 18.88 6.66
N ALA A 348 -1.82 17.94 5.79
CA ALA A 348 -0.48 17.85 5.22
C ALA A 348 -0.27 18.88 4.10
N VAL A 349 0.94 19.43 4.02
CA VAL A 349 1.36 20.39 3.00
C VAL A 349 2.77 20.11 2.49
N PRO A 350 3.05 20.36 1.20
CA PRO A 350 4.42 20.34 0.69
C PRO A 350 5.26 21.45 1.32
N ASP A 351 6.53 21.16 1.57
CA ASP A 351 7.52 22.14 2.06
C ASP A 351 8.86 21.96 1.33
N GLU A 352 9.41 23.07 0.82
CA GLU A 352 10.68 23.10 0.10
C GLU A 352 11.79 23.80 0.94
N THR A 353 11.48 24.17 2.19
CA THR A 353 12.36 24.95 3.05
C THR A 353 13.04 24.13 4.13
N VAL A 354 12.79 22.81 4.18
CA VAL A 354 13.40 21.92 5.16
C VAL A 354 14.91 21.87 4.93
N THR A 355 15.68 22.16 5.98
CA THR A 355 17.15 22.19 5.95
C THR A 355 17.75 20.84 6.36
N LYS A 356 19.03 20.67 6.07
CA LYS A 356 19.81 19.50 6.46
C LYS A 356 19.90 19.35 7.98
N GLU A 357 20.01 20.47 8.69
CA GLU A 357 20.06 20.51 10.15
C GLU A 357 18.73 20.08 10.76
N GLU A 358 17.61 20.50 10.20
CA GLU A 358 16.27 20.07 10.63
C GLU A 358 16.05 18.59 10.41
N ILE A 359 16.54 18.04 9.29
CA ILE A 359 16.45 16.58 9.01
C ILE A 359 17.31 15.81 10.01
N LEU A 360 18.54 16.26 10.29
CA LEU A 360 19.42 15.60 11.25
C LEU A 360 18.80 15.62 12.65
N ALA A 361 18.21 16.74 13.07
CA ALA A 361 17.51 16.86 14.34
C ALA A 361 16.30 15.91 14.42
N ALA A 362 15.57 15.73 13.32
CA ALA A 362 14.45 14.81 13.25
C ALA A 362 14.89 13.32 13.25
N ILE A 363 16.04 13.00 12.64
CA ILE A 363 16.63 11.67 12.73
C ILE A 363 17.09 11.39 14.17
N HIS A 364 17.68 12.38 14.85
CA HIS A 364 18.07 12.29 16.25
C HIS A 364 16.85 12.04 17.16
N GLU A 365 15.72 12.68 16.92
CA GLU A 365 14.47 12.51 17.69
C GLU A 365 13.91 11.08 17.64
N ILE A 366 14.06 10.41 16.50
CA ILE A 366 13.65 9.00 16.35
C ILE A 366 14.76 8.01 16.71
N HIS A 367 15.95 8.48 17.04
CA HIS A 367 17.05 7.67 17.53
C HIS A 367 16.97 7.59 19.05
N TYR A 368 16.58 6.41 19.57
CA TYR A 368 16.59 6.14 21.00
C TYR A 368 18.01 5.73 21.41
N VAL A 369 18.64 6.52 22.24
CA VAL A 369 19.89 6.15 22.92
C VAL A 369 19.50 5.75 24.34
N GLU A 370 19.75 4.51 24.76
CA GLU A 370 19.71 4.17 26.19
C GLU A 370 20.78 5.03 26.87
N ASP A 371 20.34 5.97 27.72
CA ASP A 371 21.28 6.66 28.62
C ASP A 371 21.94 5.59 29.48
N GLY A 372 23.21 5.32 29.19
CA GLY A 372 23.98 4.33 29.94
C GLY A 372 24.02 4.71 31.40
N GLU A 373 23.65 3.77 32.28
CA GLU A 373 23.90 3.81 33.71
C GLU A 373 25.37 4.04 34.04
#